data_ad86c0f8b4c3476accca43ec6b0ab9c5
#
_entry.id   ad86c0f8b4c3476accca43ec6b0ab9c5
#
_cell.length_a   1.000
_cell.length_b   1.000
_cell.length_c   1.000
_cell.angle_alpha   90.00
_cell.angle_beta   90.00
_cell.angle_gamma   90.00
#
_symmetry.space_group_name_H-M   'P 1'
#
loop_
_entity.id
_entity.type
_entity.pdbx_description
1 polymer ?
#
loop_
_entity_poly.entity_id
_entity_poly.type
_entity_poly.pdbx_seq_one_letter_code
_entity_poly.pdbx_strand_id
1 'polypeptide(L)'
;MKVTADTNVLIRAAVQDDLHQARRAARILAEAELVAVPVPVLCEFVWVLRRGYKKSATEVFDAIHRLMRSANVVMNRIAVEAGLSALEAGGDFADGAIAYEGEWLGAEEFVSFDSEAVSLLQGQGSRARLLS
;
A
#
# COMPACT_ATOMS: atom_id res chain seq x y z
N MET A 1 14.38 -19.44 -1.37
CA MET A 1 13.21 -19.45 -2.25
C MET A 1 12.72 -18.02 -2.47
N LYS A 2 12.28 -17.70 -3.65
CA LYS A 2 11.70 -16.39 -3.99
C LYS A 2 10.18 -16.52 -3.97
N VAL A 3 9.51 -15.64 -3.25
CA VAL A 3 8.07 -15.76 -3.02
C VAL A 3 7.34 -14.46 -3.32
N THR A 4 6.05 -14.57 -3.64
CA THR A 4 5.13 -13.43 -3.63
C THR A 4 4.31 -13.52 -2.34
N ALA A 5 4.29 -12.44 -1.58
CA ALA A 5 3.49 -12.40 -0.35
C ALA A 5 2.05 -12.01 -0.70
N ASP A 6 1.10 -12.81 -0.23
CA ASP A 6 -0.30 -12.42 -0.29
C ASP A 6 -0.63 -11.49 0.89
N THR A 7 -1.72 -10.76 0.77
CA THR A 7 -2.15 -9.78 1.78
C THR A 7 -2.22 -10.37 3.18
N ASN A 8 -2.81 -11.57 3.32
CA ASN A 8 -2.97 -12.18 4.64
C ASN A 8 -1.63 -12.52 5.32
N VAL A 9 -0.60 -12.82 4.55
CA VAL A 9 0.73 -13.06 5.10
C VAL A 9 1.27 -11.78 5.76
N LEU A 10 1.13 -10.65 5.07
CA LEU A 10 1.55 -9.35 5.61
C LEU A 10 0.73 -8.96 6.84
N ILE A 11 -0.58 -9.19 6.80
CA ILE A 11 -1.47 -8.89 7.93
C ILE A 11 -1.11 -9.71 9.16
N ARG A 12 -0.91 -11.03 8.99
CA ARG A 12 -0.55 -11.91 10.12
C ARG A 12 0.76 -11.49 10.76
N ALA A 13 1.74 -11.11 9.96
CA ALA A 13 3.02 -10.64 10.49
C ALA A 13 2.90 -9.30 11.21
N ALA A 14 2.06 -8.40 10.70
CA ALA A 14 1.91 -7.05 11.25
C ALA A 14 1.05 -6.99 12.50
N VAL A 15 -0.06 -7.73 12.55
CA VAL A 15 -1.07 -7.62 13.62
C VAL A 15 -0.83 -8.62 14.75
N GLN A 16 -0.43 -9.83 14.44
CA GLN A 16 -0.10 -10.87 15.43
C GLN A 16 -1.26 -11.28 16.33
N ASP A 17 -2.47 -11.26 15.81
CA ASP A 17 -3.67 -11.70 16.53
C ASP A 17 -3.83 -13.24 16.52
N ASP A 18 -3.12 -13.93 15.63
CA ASP A 18 -3.00 -15.38 15.61
C ASP A 18 -1.51 -15.72 15.70
N LEU A 19 -1.06 -16.12 16.89
CA LEU A 19 0.37 -16.31 17.12
C LEU A 19 1.01 -17.40 16.25
N HIS A 20 0.28 -18.46 15.92
CA HIS A 20 0.80 -19.51 15.06
C HIS A 20 1.03 -18.98 13.65
N GLN A 21 0.03 -18.32 13.08
CA GLN A 21 0.16 -17.76 11.74
C GLN A 21 1.13 -16.57 11.70
N ALA A 22 1.17 -15.77 12.76
CA ALA A 22 2.13 -14.65 12.86
C ALA A 22 3.58 -15.16 12.81
N ARG A 23 3.87 -16.22 13.52
CA ARG A 23 5.22 -16.83 13.52
C ARG A 23 5.57 -17.41 12.16
N ARG A 24 4.62 -18.09 11.53
CA ARG A 24 4.83 -18.66 10.20
C ARG A 24 5.05 -17.56 9.16
N ALA A 25 4.25 -16.51 9.21
CA ALA A 25 4.40 -15.36 8.31
C ALA A 25 5.75 -14.66 8.52
N ALA A 26 6.08 -14.35 9.75
CA ALA A 26 7.37 -13.72 10.07
C ALA A 26 8.55 -14.55 9.60
N ARG A 27 8.47 -15.87 9.76
CA ARG A 27 9.52 -16.77 9.34
C ARG A 27 9.73 -16.78 7.82
N ILE A 28 8.65 -16.89 7.04
CA ILE A 28 8.79 -16.89 5.58
C ILE A 28 9.31 -15.53 5.09
N LEU A 29 8.86 -14.42 5.67
CA LEU A 29 9.33 -13.10 5.30
C LEU A 29 10.81 -12.89 5.64
N ALA A 30 11.29 -13.49 6.73
CA ALA A 30 12.69 -13.38 7.13
C ALA A 30 13.61 -14.30 6.33
N GLU A 31 13.16 -15.52 6.01
CA GLU A 31 14.01 -16.55 5.41
C GLU A 31 13.99 -16.58 3.88
N ALA A 32 12.98 -16.01 3.25
CA ALA A 32 12.90 -15.99 1.79
C ALA A 32 14.08 -15.21 1.20
N GLU A 33 14.60 -15.69 0.10
CA GLU A 33 15.64 -15.02 -0.66
C GLU A 33 15.13 -13.66 -1.20
N LEU A 34 13.87 -13.64 -1.66
CA LEU A 34 13.20 -12.47 -2.17
C LEU A 34 11.72 -12.58 -1.86
N VAL A 35 11.14 -11.49 -1.37
CA VAL A 35 9.70 -11.37 -1.13
C VAL A 35 9.17 -10.28 -2.04
N ALA A 36 8.42 -10.67 -3.07
CA ALA A 36 7.74 -9.73 -3.94
C ALA A 36 6.44 -9.27 -3.27
N VAL A 37 6.24 -7.96 -3.20
CA VAL A 37 5.04 -7.34 -2.64
C VAL A 37 4.41 -6.44 -3.70
N PRO A 38 3.46 -6.96 -4.48
CA PRO A 38 2.80 -6.18 -5.54
C PRO A 38 1.95 -5.03 -4.98
N VAL A 39 1.78 -3.98 -5.77
CA VAL A 39 0.97 -2.81 -5.37
C VAL A 39 -0.46 -3.20 -4.96
N PRO A 40 -1.17 -4.08 -5.70
CA PRO A 40 -2.51 -4.49 -5.27
C PRO A 40 -2.55 -5.10 -3.86
N VAL A 41 -1.51 -5.86 -3.50
CA VAL A 41 -1.39 -6.44 -2.16
C VAL A 41 -1.26 -5.34 -1.11
N LEU A 42 -0.47 -4.31 -1.38
CA LEU A 42 -0.32 -3.19 -0.44
C LEU A 42 -1.59 -2.37 -0.32
N CYS A 43 -2.34 -2.19 -1.39
CA CYS A 43 -3.63 -1.51 -1.33
C CYS A 43 -4.61 -2.26 -0.41
N GLU A 44 -4.69 -3.59 -0.55
CA GLU A 44 -5.50 -4.43 0.34
C GLU A 44 -4.99 -4.38 1.78
N PHE A 45 -3.68 -4.45 1.96
CA PHE A 45 -3.03 -4.42 3.26
C PHE A 45 -3.41 -3.15 4.03
N VAL A 46 -3.30 -1.99 3.38
CA VAL A 46 -3.69 -0.72 3.99
C VAL A 46 -5.18 -0.71 4.32
N TRP A 47 -6.01 -1.16 3.38
CA TRP A 47 -7.46 -1.19 3.57
C TRP A 47 -7.85 -2.05 4.78
N VAL A 48 -7.27 -3.25 4.89
CA VAL A 48 -7.56 -4.16 6.00
C VAL A 48 -7.07 -3.56 7.33
N LEU A 49 -5.86 -3.00 7.37
CA LEU A 49 -5.35 -2.37 8.59
C LEU A 49 -6.23 -1.20 9.04
N ARG A 50 -6.65 -0.34 8.09
CA ARG A 50 -7.46 0.84 8.39
C ARG A 50 -8.89 0.48 8.77
N ARG A 51 -9.55 -0.35 7.97
CA ARG A 51 -10.97 -0.68 8.12
C ARG A 51 -11.20 -1.85 9.06
N GLY A 52 -10.40 -2.90 8.95
CA GLY A 52 -10.56 -4.13 9.72
C GLY A 52 -10.01 -4.00 11.15
N TYR A 53 -8.81 -3.46 11.28
CA TYR A 53 -8.11 -3.38 12.58
C TYR A 53 -8.10 -1.98 13.19
N LYS A 54 -8.70 -1.01 12.51
CA LYS A 54 -8.80 0.39 12.98
C LYS A 54 -7.44 1.02 13.29
N LYS A 55 -6.43 0.66 12.52
CA LYS A 55 -5.09 1.23 12.67
C LYS A 55 -5.06 2.66 12.17
N SER A 56 -4.26 3.49 12.83
CA SER A 56 -4.05 4.88 12.43
C SER A 56 -3.18 4.97 11.17
N ALA A 57 -3.19 6.12 10.50
CA ALA A 57 -2.31 6.38 9.38
C ALA A 57 -0.84 6.18 9.79
N THR A 58 -0.45 6.65 10.98
CA THR A 58 0.92 6.49 11.49
C THR A 58 1.30 5.02 11.64
N GLU A 59 0.40 4.20 12.16
CA GLU A 59 0.64 2.76 12.30
C GLU A 59 0.80 2.08 10.93
N VAL A 60 0.01 2.50 9.94
CA VAL A 60 0.13 2.00 8.57
C VAL A 60 1.47 2.43 7.95
N PHE A 61 1.87 3.69 8.13
CA PHE A 61 3.18 4.18 7.71
C PHE A 61 4.30 3.31 8.26
N ASP A 62 4.27 3.04 9.56
CA ASP A 62 5.30 2.24 10.23
C ASP A 62 5.36 0.83 9.65
N ALA A 63 4.19 0.21 9.41
CA ALA A 63 4.13 -1.14 8.85
C ALA A 63 4.73 -1.19 7.43
N ILE A 64 4.39 -0.23 6.59
CA ILE A 64 4.91 -0.18 5.21
C ILE A 64 6.41 0.14 5.22
N HIS A 65 6.86 1.07 6.06
CA HIS A 65 8.27 1.40 6.17
C HIS A 65 9.12 0.21 6.63
N ARG A 66 8.59 -0.65 7.50
CA ARG A 66 9.28 -1.89 7.88
C ARG A 66 9.50 -2.78 6.67
N LEU A 67 8.49 -2.92 5.83
CA LEU A 67 8.63 -3.69 4.58
C LEU A 67 9.68 -3.05 3.67
N MET A 68 9.65 -1.74 3.53
CA MET A 68 10.59 -1.01 2.66
C MET A 68 12.04 -1.12 3.16
N ARG A 69 12.24 -1.26 4.46
CA ARG A 69 13.58 -1.41 5.04
C ARG A 69 14.09 -2.85 5.01
N SER A 70 13.25 -3.81 4.72
CA SER A 70 13.66 -5.22 4.65
C SER A 70 14.44 -5.49 3.38
N ALA A 71 15.68 -5.97 3.53
CA ALA A 71 16.59 -6.12 2.39
C ALA A 71 16.10 -7.07 1.30
N ASN A 72 15.31 -8.07 1.67
CA ASN A 72 14.78 -9.08 0.75
C ASN A 72 13.41 -8.75 0.16
N VAL A 73 12.80 -7.64 0.57
CA VAL A 73 11.48 -7.23 0.06
C VAL A 73 11.66 -6.36 -1.19
N VAL A 74 10.92 -6.72 -2.23
CA VAL A 74 10.93 -6.01 -3.52
C VAL A 74 9.53 -5.51 -3.82
N MET A 75 9.40 -4.23 -4.11
CA MET A 75 8.13 -3.59 -4.44
C MET A 75 8.37 -2.46 -5.43
N ASN A 76 7.30 -1.95 -6.04
CA ASN A 76 7.38 -0.73 -6.82
C ASN A 76 7.40 0.46 -5.85
N ARG A 77 8.60 0.86 -5.44
CA ARG A 77 8.79 1.88 -4.39
C ARG A 77 8.17 3.22 -4.73
N ILE A 78 8.23 3.64 -5.98
CA ILE A 78 7.68 4.94 -6.39
C ILE A 78 6.16 4.93 -6.26
N ALA A 79 5.51 3.84 -6.69
CA ALA A 79 4.06 3.70 -6.51
C ALA A 79 3.67 3.67 -5.03
N VAL A 80 4.45 2.97 -4.20
CA VAL A 80 4.22 2.90 -2.74
C VAL A 80 4.38 4.28 -2.11
N GLU A 81 5.39 5.03 -2.49
CA GLU A 81 5.60 6.41 -2.00
C GLU A 81 4.45 7.33 -2.39
N ALA A 82 3.92 7.18 -3.62
CA ALA A 82 2.74 7.92 -4.04
C ALA A 82 1.51 7.58 -3.17
N GLY A 83 1.34 6.30 -2.85
CA GLY A 83 0.28 5.86 -1.94
C GLY A 83 0.44 6.42 -0.53
N LEU A 84 1.67 6.39 0.00
CA LEU A 84 1.96 6.95 1.32
C LEU A 84 1.74 8.47 1.36
N SER A 85 2.09 9.16 0.28
CA SER A 85 1.86 10.60 0.17
C SER A 85 0.38 10.95 0.21
N ALA A 86 -0.46 10.17 -0.49
CA ALA A 86 -1.90 10.34 -0.45
C ALA A 86 -2.46 10.08 0.95
N LEU A 87 -1.99 9.03 1.61
CA LEU A 87 -2.41 8.70 2.97
C LEU A 87 -2.02 9.81 3.96
N GLU A 88 -0.80 10.35 3.84
CA GLU A 88 -0.33 11.45 4.67
C GLU A 88 -1.18 12.70 4.51
N ALA A 89 -1.65 12.97 3.30
CA ALA A 89 -2.52 14.11 3.00
C ALA A 89 -3.97 13.90 3.46
N GLY A 90 -4.27 12.78 4.10
CA GLY A 90 -5.60 12.47 4.62
C GLY A 90 -6.48 11.68 3.66
N GLY A 91 -5.93 11.21 2.55
CA GLY A 91 -6.65 10.43 1.55
C GLY A 91 -6.41 8.93 1.65
N ASP A 92 -6.70 8.25 0.57
CA ASP A 92 -6.59 6.81 0.48
C ASP A 92 -5.27 6.43 -0.21
N PHE A 93 -4.53 5.51 0.40
CA PHE A 93 -3.30 4.97 -0.17
C PHE A 93 -3.51 4.48 -1.61
N ALA A 94 -4.59 3.75 -1.85
CA ALA A 94 -4.88 3.18 -3.16
C ALA A 94 -5.01 4.27 -4.24
N ASP A 95 -5.63 5.39 -3.94
CA ASP A 95 -5.80 6.47 -4.91
C ASP A 95 -4.46 7.02 -5.38
N GLY A 96 -3.53 7.21 -4.46
CA GLY A 96 -2.19 7.68 -4.81
C GLY A 96 -1.42 6.70 -5.66
N ALA A 97 -1.44 5.42 -5.28
CA ALA A 97 -0.73 4.36 -5.99
C ALA A 97 -1.33 4.14 -7.39
N ILE A 98 -2.65 4.15 -7.50
CA ILE A 98 -3.38 3.97 -8.77
C ILE A 98 -3.09 5.13 -9.71
N ALA A 99 -3.15 6.36 -9.21
CA ALA A 99 -2.88 7.54 -10.04
C ALA A 99 -1.44 7.52 -10.59
N TYR A 100 -0.47 7.14 -9.76
CA TYR A 100 0.91 7.01 -10.21
C TYR A 100 1.06 5.95 -11.29
N GLU A 101 0.50 4.77 -11.05
CA GLU A 101 0.61 3.66 -12.02
C GLU A 101 -0.09 4.03 -13.33
N GLY A 102 -1.22 4.75 -13.26
CA GLY A 102 -1.90 5.24 -14.44
C GLY A 102 -1.02 6.17 -15.29
N GLU A 103 -0.29 7.09 -14.65
CA GLU A 103 0.66 7.96 -15.34
C GLU A 103 1.78 7.15 -15.99
N TRP A 104 2.31 6.16 -15.26
CA TRP A 104 3.34 5.28 -15.78
C TRP A 104 2.88 4.52 -17.01
N LEU A 105 1.59 4.15 -17.06
CA LEU A 105 0.97 3.48 -18.21
C LEU A 105 0.66 4.45 -19.37
N GLY A 106 0.85 5.73 -19.18
CA GLY A 106 0.69 6.74 -20.22
C GLY A 106 -0.52 7.67 -20.06
N ALA A 107 -1.25 7.58 -18.96
CA ALA A 107 -2.39 8.45 -18.71
C ALA A 107 -1.95 9.86 -18.33
N GLU A 108 -2.70 10.85 -18.78
CA GLU A 108 -2.44 12.25 -18.46
C GLU A 108 -3.32 12.76 -17.31
N GLU A 109 -4.40 12.05 -17.01
CA GLU A 109 -5.41 12.54 -16.09
C GLU A 109 -6.05 11.38 -15.32
N PHE A 110 -6.24 11.57 -14.00
CA PHE A 110 -7.03 10.66 -13.17
C PHE A 110 -8.50 11.11 -13.24
N VAL A 111 -9.40 10.20 -13.53
CA VAL A 111 -10.83 10.49 -13.59
C VAL A 111 -11.59 9.63 -12.60
N SER A 112 -12.54 10.22 -11.88
CA SER A 112 -13.30 9.52 -10.86
C SER A 112 -14.63 10.23 -10.58
N PHE A 113 -15.58 9.49 -10.02
CA PHE A 113 -16.80 10.07 -9.43
C PHE A 113 -16.61 10.43 -7.96
N ASP A 114 -15.46 10.09 -7.37
CA ASP A 114 -15.14 10.39 -5.98
C ASP A 114 -14.50 11.76 -5.85
N SER A 115 -15.26 12.72 -5.31
CA SER A 115 -14.80 14.10 -5.18
C SER A 115 -13.63 14.25 -4.22
N GLU A 116 -13.55 13.42 -3.18
CA GLU A 116 -12.45 13.47 -2.22
C GLU A 116 -11.14 13.02 -2.85
N ALA A 117 -11.17 11.92 -3.62
CA ALA A 117 -9.99 11.43 -4.34
C ALA A 117 -9.48 12.46 -5.34
N VAL A 118 -10.40 13.07 -6.12
CA VAL A 118 -10.06 14.08 -7.12
C VAL A 118 -9.44 15.31 -6.46
N SER A 119 -10.07 15.83 -5.40
CA SER A 119 -9.57 17.00 -4.68
C SER A 119 -8.19 16.76 -4.08
N LEU A 120 -7.98 15.59 -3.49
CA LEU A 120 -6.69 15.22 -2.92
C LEU A 120 -5.58 15.23 -3.97
N LEU A 121 -5.82 14.55 -5.08
CA LEU A 121 -4.82 14.46 -6.16
C LEU A 121 -4.55 15.82 -6.80
N GLN A 122 -5.57 16.63 -7.00
CA GLN A 122 -5.39 18.00 -7.48
C GLN A 122 -4.53 18.82 -6.52
N GLY A 123 -4.78 18.69 -5.22
CA GLY A 123 -3.99 19.36 -4.18
C GLY A 123 -2.53 18.93 -4.17
N GLN A 124 -2.24 17.74 -4.65
CA GLN A 124 -0.87 17.23 -4.78
C GLN A 124 -0.21 17.57 -6.12
N GLY A 125 -0.89 18.33 -6.96
CA GLY A 125 -0.35 18.77 -8.24
C GLY A 125 -0.61 17.82 -9.40
N SER A 126 -1.36 16.75 -9.17
CA SER A 126 -1.74 15.81 -10.24
C SER A 126 -2.93 16.35 -11.01
N ARG A 127 -3.03 15.98 -12.28
CA ARG A 127 -4.24 16.26 -13.06
C ARG A 127 -5.31 15.24 -12.68
N ALA A 128 -6.43 15.74 -12.20
CA ALA A 128 -7.55 14.90 -11.85
C ALA A 128 -8.86 15.61 -12.18
N ARG A 129 -9.86 14.86 -12.59
CA ARG A 129 -11.14 15.40 -12.99
C ARG A 129 -12.29 14.60 -12.41
N LEU A 130 -13.22 15.32 -11.79
CA LEU A 130 -14.43 14.72 -11.25
C LEU A 130 -15.44 14.52 -12.39
N LEU A 131 -15.94 13.30 -12.50
CA LEU A 131 -17.02 12.97 -13.43
C LEU A 131 -18.36 13.14 -12.73
N SER A 132 -19.36 13.55 -13.49
CA SER A 132 -20.72 13.73 -12.96
C SER A 132 -21.74 12.82 -13.64
#